data_8846d145798d2a4ad1aa8f1890167fb7
#
_entry.id   8846d145798d2a4ad1aa8f1890167fb7
#
_cell.length_a   1.000
_cell.length_b   1.000
_cell.length_c   1.000
_cell.angle_alpha   90.00
_cell.angle_beta   90.00
_cell.angle_gamma   90.00
#
_symmetry.space_group_name_H-M   'P 1'
#
loop_
_entity.id
_entity.type
_entity.pdbx_description
1 polymer ?
#
loop_
_entity_poly.entity_id
_entity_poly.type
_entity_poly.pdbx_seq_one_letter_code
_entity_poly.pdbx_strand_id
1 'polypeptide(L)'
;MDKRLRCYLRPQRRRWGFSQKELAFIIGAKSRTGVSRLEHGRRTPSLAAAFALHIVFGTDATEFFPALFAEVENGVLARAYDLYERLQGDRSKATRMKLDFLERMFARAKRRGDGNTSV
;
A
#
# COMPACT_ATOMS: atom_id res chain seq x y z
N MET A 1 8.16 5.03 17.50
CA MET A 1 7.28 4.54 16.41
C MET A 1 7.92 4.86 15.06
N ASP A 2 7.97 3.89 14.18
CA ASP A 2 8.46 4.11 12.82
C ASP A 2 7.43 4.94 12.05
N LYS A 3 7.82 6.10 11.55
CA LYS A 3 6.92 7.00 10.82
C LYS A 3 6.37 6.37 9.53
N ARG A 4 7.13 5.44 8.91
CA ARG A 4 6.68 4.74 7.71
C ARG A 4 5.47 3.85 8.01
N LEU A 5 5.36 3.37 9.24
CA LEU A 5 4.29 2.47 9.65
C LEU A 5 3.15 3.20 10.36
N ARG A 6 3.06 4.53 10.22
CA ARG A 6 1.89 5.25 10.73
C ARG A 6 0.63 4.68 10.08
N CYS A 7 -0.28 4.23 10.94
CA CYS A 7 -1.45 3.48 10.51
C CYS A 7 -2.73 4.23 10.87
N TYR A 8 -3.67 4.28 9.95
CA TYR A 8 -4.96 4.95 10.16
C TYR A 8 -6.08 3.98 10.54
N LEU A 9 -5.72 2.78 11.00
CA LEU A 9 -6.69 1.77 11.43
C LEU A 9 -7.45 2.19 12.69
N ARG A 10 -6.74 2.74 13.68
CA ARG A 10 -7.34 3.10 14.97
C ARG A 10 -8.51 4.08 14.83
N PRO A 11 -8.39 5.19 14.06
CA PRO A 11 -9.52 6.10 13.87
C PRO A 11 -10.72 5.40 13.25
N GLN A 12 -10.52 4.54 12.25
CA GLN A 12 -11.62 3.83 11.61
C GLN A 12 -12.29 2.85 12.58
N ARG A 13 -11.51 2.09 13.31
CA ARG A 13 -12.04 1.16 14.30
C ARG A 13 -12.90 1.91 15.33
N ARG A 14 -12.35 2.99 15.87
CA ARG A 14 -13.03 3.80 16.89
C ARG A 14 -14.28 4.46 16.36
N ARG A 15 -14.25 4.91 15.13
CA ARG A 15 -15.42 5.55 14.50
C ARG A 15 -16.64 4.63 14.54
N TRP A 16 -16.44 3.34 14.37
CA TRP A 16 -17.53 2.37 14.35
C TRP A 16 -17.75 1.67 15.69
N GLY A 17 -16.99 2.06 16.72
CA GLY A 17 -17.19 1.58 18.10
C GLY A 17 -16.62 0.20 18.39
N PHE A 18 -15.80 -0.35 17.51
CA PHE A 18 -15.21 -1.67 17.76
C PHE A 18 -14.04 -1.59 18.75
N SER A 19 -13.99 -2.56 19.67
CA SER A 19 -12.80 -2.76 20.48
C SER A 19 -11.71 -3.45 19.64
N GLN A 20 -10.46 -3.39 20.13
CA GLN A 20 -9.37 -4.14 19.50
C GLN A 20 -9.66 -5.64 19.49
N LYS A 21 -10.26 -6.15 20.57
CA LYS A 21 -10.59 -7.56 20.68
C LYS A 21 -11.68 -7.97 19.67
N GLU A 22 -12.67 -7.13 19.49
CA GLU A 22 -13.72 -7.40 18.52
C GLU A 22 -13.18 -7.38 17.09
N LEU A 23 -12.36 -6.39 16.75
CA LEU A 23 -11.75 -6.34 15.43
C LEU A 23 -10.84 -7.54 15.21
N ALA A 24 -10.03 -7.91 16.20
CA ALA A 24 -9.17 -9.09 16.09
C ALA A 24 -9.99 -10.35 15.79
N PHE A 25 -11.13 -10.51 16.44
CA PHE A 25 -12.01 -11.64 16.16
C PHE A 25 -12.50 -11.64 14.71
N ILE A 26 -12.96 -10.48 14.22
CA ILE A 26 -13.51 -10.38 12.86
C ILE A 26 -12.46 -10.70 11.80
N ILE A 27 -11.24 -10.19 11.96
CA ILE A 27 -10.18 -10.39 10.95
C ILE A 27 -9.41 -11.71 11.13
N GLY A 28 -9.78 -12.51 12.14
CA GLY A 28 -9.14 -13.80 12.38
C GLY A 28 -7.78 -13.72 13.04
N ALA A 29 -7.47 -12.61 13.71
CA ALA A 29 -6.23 -12.48 14.48
C ALA A 29 -6.33 -13.30 15.77
N LYS A 30 -5.19 -13.81 16.23
CA LYS A 30 -5.16 -14.66 17.45
C LYS A 30 -5.54 -13.88 18.70
N SER A 31 -5.23 -12.57 18.75
CA SER A 31 -5.50 -11.74 19.91
C SER A 31 -5.51 -10.27 19.53
N ARG A 32 -5.99 -9.44 20.46
CA ARG A 32 -5.96 -7.98 20.28
C ARG A 32 -4.55 -7.42 20.12
N THR A 33 -3.53 -8.16 20.58
CA THR A 33 -2.14 -7.70 20.45
C THR A 33 -1.74 -7.47 19.00
N GLY A 34 -2.21 -8.32 18.08
CA GLY A 34 -1.94 -8.12 16.65
C GLY A 34 -2.51 -6.81 16.13
N VAL A 35 -3.76 -6.49 16.51
CA VAL A 35 -4.40 -5.23 16.13
C VAL A 35 -3.66 -4.05 16.75
N SER A 36 -3.31 -4.16 18.04
CA SER A 36 -2.57 -3.09 18.72
C SER A 36 -1.25 -2.79 18.04
N ARG A 37 -0.50 -3.82 17.64
CA ARG A 37 0.78 -3.63 16.94
C ARG A 37 0.62 -2.92 15.61
N LEU A 38 -0.42 -3.25 14.86
CA LEU A 38 -0.73 -2.55 13.62
C LEU A 38 -1.06 -1.08 13.89
N GLU A 39 -1.91 -0.81 14.85
CA GLU A 39 -2.34 0.55 15.20
C GLU A 39 -1.20 1.43 15.68
N HIS A 40 -0.22 0.84 16.38
CA HIS A 40 0.93 1.58 16.90
C HIS A 40 2.11 1.62 15.94
N GLY A 41 1.93 1.14 14.71
CA GLY A 41 2.99 1.18 13.71
C GLY A 41 4.18 0.30 14.02
N ARG A 42 3.95 -0.81 14.74
CA ARG A 42 5.02 -1.74 15.15
C ARG A 42 5.18 -2.91 14.19
N ARG A 43 4.21 -3.13 13.32
CA ARG A 43 4.28 -4.18 12.29
C ARG A 43 3.32 -3.85 11.17
N THR A 44 3.60 -4.42 10.00
CA THR A 44 2.69 -4.34 8.86
C THR A 44 1.73 -5.53 8.91
N PRO A 45 0.54 -5.41 8.32
CA PRO A 45 -0.36 -6.55 8.23
C PRO A 45 0.19 -7.60 7.26
N SER A 46 -0.14 -8.86 7.52
CA SER A 46 0.02 -9.89 6.50
C SER A 46 -0.94 -9.58 5.34
N LEU A 47 -0.71 -10.21 4.20
CA LEU A 47 -1.61 -10.04 3.05
C LEU A 47 -3.05 -10.45 3.43
N ALA A 48 -3.20 -11.56 4.16
CA ALA A 48 -4.52 -12.01 4.60
C ALA A 48 -5.19 -10.98 5.51
N ALA A 49 -4.43 -10.40 6.46
CA ALA A 49 -4.95 -9.36 7.33
C ALA A 49 -5.33 -8.11 6.54
N ALA A 50 -4.53 -7.72 5.55
CA ALA A 50 -4.84 -6.57 4.69
C ALA A 50 -6.15 -6.79 3.93
N PHE A 51 -6.36 -7.99 3.38
CA PHE A 51 -7.62 -8.34 2.73
C PHE A 51 -8.80 -8.30 3.70
N ALA A 52 -8.60 -8.83 4.92
CA ALA A 52 -9.66 -8.84 5.93
C ALA A 52 -10.05 -7.40 6.33
N LEU A 53 -9.08 -6.52 6.52
CA LEU A 53 -9.34 -5.13 6.83
C LEU A 53 -10.07 -4.42 5.68
N HIS A 54 -9.70 -4.74 4.44
CA HIS A 54 -10.39 -4.21 3.27
C HIS A 54 -11.86 -4.65 3.24
N ILE A 55 -12.11 -5.91 3.53
CA ILE A 55 -13.49 -6.43 3.58
C ILE A 55 -14.30 -5.73 4.67
N VAL A 56 -13.70 -5.55 5.85
CA VAL A 56 -14.41 -4.93 6.98
C VAL A 56 -14.70 -3.45 6.74
N PHE A 57 -13.70 -2.68 6.32
CA PHE A 57 -13.81 -1.22 6.24
C PHE A 57 -13.94 -0.67 4.83
N GLY A 58 -13.74 -1.48 3.81
CA GLY A 58 -13.69 -1.01 2.43
C GLY A 58 -12.46 -0.17 2.11
N THR A 59 -11.44 -0.21 2.96
CA THR A 59 -10.24 0.62 2.87
C THR A 59 -9.04 -0.24 2.52
N ASP A 60 -8.28 0.14 1.49
CA ASP A 60 -7.09 -0.60 1.08
C ASP A 60 -5.92 -0.39 2.04
N ALA A 61 -4.98 -1.35 2.03
CA ALA A 61 -3.75 -1.23 2.83
C ALA A 61 -2.98 0.04 2.49
N THR A 62 -3.04 0.51 1.25
CA THR A 62 -2.41 1.76 0.81
C THR A 62 -2.96 2.97 1.56
N GLU A 63 -4.22 2.93 1.93
CA GLU A 63 -4.87 4.00 2.67
C GLU A 63 -4.59 3.91 4.17
N PHE A 64 -4.41 2.69 4.70
CA PHE A 64 -4.04 2.52 6.10
C PHE A 64 -2.59 2.89 6.38
N PHE A 65 -1.69 2.70 5.40
CA PHE A 65 -0.25 2.92 5.54
C PHE A 65 0.27 3.80 4.40
N PRO A 66 -0.20 5.06 4.29
CA PRO A 66 0.14 5.90 3.12
C PRO A 66 1.62 6.23 3.01
N ALA A 67 2.32 6.45 4.12
CA ALA A 67 3.76 6.77 4.07
C ALA A 67 4.58 5.58 3.59
N LEU A 68 4.25 4.37 4.05
CA LEU A 68 4.90 3.15 3.59
C LEU A 68 4.62 2.92 2.10
N PHE A 69 3.37 3.12 1.68
CA PHE A 69 3.02 2.99 0.26
C PHE A 69 3.83 3.95 -0.60
N ALA A 70 3.94 5.21 -0.18
CA ALA A 70 4.71 6.20 -0.93
C ALA A 70 6.19 5.81 -1.04
N GLU A 71 6.77 5.29 0.03
CA GLU A 71 8.17 4.82 0.01
C GLU A 71 8.35 3.66 -0.96
N VAL A 72 7.45 2.67 -0.91
CA VAL A 72 7.50 1.53 -1.82
C VAL A 72 7.31 1.99 -3.27
N GLU A 73 6.35 2.87 -3.51
CA GLU A 73 6.10 3.40 -4.86
C GLU A 73 7.33 4.10 -5.41
N ASN A 74 7.95 4.99 -4.62
CA ASN A 74 9.14 5.70 -5.06
C ASN A 74 10.28 4.74 -5.41
N GLY A 75 10.48 3.70 -4.61
CA GLY A 75 11.51 2.70 -4.89
C GLY A 75 11.23 1.90 -6.15
N VAL A 76 9.99 1.45 -6.32
CA VAL A 76 9.59 0.70 -7.52
C VAL A 76 9.74 1.56 -8.77
N LEU A 77 9.27 2.81 -8.73
CA LEU A 77 9.35 3.70 -9.89
C LEU A 77 10.81 4.02 -10.24
N ALA A 78 11.67 4.25 -9.25
CA ALA A 78 13.08 4.52 -9.51
C ALA A 78 13.77 3.34 -10.20
N ARG A 79 13.50 2.12 -9.73
CA ARG A 79 14.08 0.92 -10.34
C ARG A 79 13.50 0.65 -11.73
N ALA A 80 12.21 0.87 -11.89
CA ALA A 80 11.56 0.71 -13.20
C ALA A 80 12.10 1.72 -14.21
N TYR A 81 12.35 2.96 -13.79
CA TYR A 81 12.93 3.98 -14.64
C TYR A 81 14.36 3.61 -15.05
N ASP A 82 15.14 3.10 -14.11
CA ASP A 82 16.49 2.63 -14.40
C ASP A 82 16.46 1.51 -15.45
N LEU A 83 15.55 0.55 -15.29
CA LEU A 83 15.38 -0.53 -16.27
C LEU A 83 14.96 0.03 -17.63
N TYR A 84 14.02 0.96 -17.64
CA TYR A 84 13.54 1.62 -18.86
C TYR A 84 14.72 2.23 -19.64
N GLU A 85 15.60 2.94 -18.93
CA GLU A 85 16.78 3.55 -19.54
C GLU A 85 17.73 2.49 -20.12
N ARG A 86 17.93 1.38 -19.40
CA ARG A 86 18.81 0.29 -19.86
C ARG A 86 18.27 -0.41 -21.10
N LEU A 87 16.96 -0.43 -21.27
CA LEU A 87 16.32 -1.12 -22.40
C LEU A 87 16.24 -0.26 -23.67
N GLN A 88 16.65 0.99 -23.59
CA GLN A 88 16.62 1.88 -24.78
C GLN A 88 17.57 1.35 -25.84
N GLY A 89 17.14 1.43 -27.08
CA GLY A 89 17.96 1.03 -28.22
C GLY A 89 17.79 -0.42 -28.65
N ASP A 90 17.26 -1.29 -27.82
CA ASP A 90 16.94 -2.65 -28.21
C ASP A 90 15.61 -2.66 -28.96
N ARG A 91 15.64 -3.14 -30.20
CA ARG A 91 14.46 -3.13 -31.09
C ARG A 91 13.67 -4.46 -31.09
N SER A 92 14.00 -5.40 -30.20
CA SER A 92 13.28 -6.66 -30.15
C SER A 92 11.82 -6.43 -29.77
N LYS A 93 10.95 -7.32 -30.22
CA LYS A 93 9.53 -7.26 -29.88
C LYS A 93 9.31 -7.35 -28.36
N ALA A 94 10.06 -8.23 -27.70
CA ALA A 94 9.96 -8.41 -26.25
C ALA A 94 10.30 -7.11 -25.50
N THR A 95 11.36 -6.42 -25.92
CA THR A 95 11.76 -5.16 -25.28
C THR A 95 10.74 -4.07 -25.54
N ARG A 96 10.18 -3.99 -26.73
CA ARG A 96 9.12 -3.00 -27.03
C ARG A 96 7.91 -3.20 -26.15
N MET A 97 7.54 -4.46 -25.86
CA MET A 97 6.43 -4.76 -24.96
C MET A 97 6.73 -4.31 -23.53
N LYS A 98 7.97 -4.53 -23.05
CA LYS A 98 8.38 -4.08 -21.72
C LYS A 98 8.34 -2.56 -21.61
N LEU A 99 8.85 -1.87 -22.61
CA LEU A 99 8.86 -0.40 -22.62
C LEU A 99 7.43 0.16 -22.62
N ASP A 100 6.55 -0.42 -23.42
CA ASP A 100 5.14 -0.02 -23.45
C ASP A 100 4.48 -0.23 -22.07
N PHE A 101 4.72 -1.37 -21.46
CA PHE A 101 4.18 -1.66 -20.12
C PHE A 101 4.69 -0.65 -19.09
N LEU A 102 6.00 -0.37 -19.08
CA LEU A 102 6.58 0.56 -18.13
C LEU A 102 6.01 1.97 -18.31
N GLU A 103 5.83 2.41 -19.55
CA GLU A 103 5.22 3.72 -19.81
C GLU A 103 3.81 3.81 -19.24
N ARG A 104 3.02 2.75 -19.39
CA ARG A 104 1.66 2.69 -18.81
C ARG A 104 1.71 2.71 -17.29
N MET A 105 2.69 2.04 -16.70
CA MET A 105 2.88 2.05 -15.25
C MET A 105 3.21 3.45 -14.74
N PHE A 106 4.12 4.15 -15.41
CA PHE A 106 4.46 5.53 -15.05
C PHE A 106 3.25 6.46 -15.16
N ALA A 107 2.45 6.29 -16.21
CA ALA A 107 1.24 7.10 -16.40
C ALA A 107 0.23 6.88 -15.27
N ARG A 108 0.05 5.62 -14.81
CA ARG A 108 -0.84 5.32 -13.68
C ARG A 108 -0.34 5.97 -12.39
N ALA A 109 0.97 5.90 -12.15
CA ALA A 109 1.57 6.50 -10.95
C ALA A 109 1.40 8.02 -10.94
N LYS A 110 1.59 8.67 -12.10
CA LYS A 110 1.39 10.10 -12.23
C LYS A 110 -0.06 10.49 -11.93
N ARG A 111 -1.04 9.72 -12.44
CA ARG A 111 -2.45 9.99 -12.17
C ARG A 111 -2.78 9.86 -10.69
N ARG A 112 -2.19 8.88 -9.98
CA ARG A 112 -2.39 8.75 -8.53
C ARG A 112 -1.86 9.98 -7.79
N GLY A 113 -0.65 10.43 -8.17
CA GLY A 113 -0.06 11.62 -7.58
C GLY A 113 -0.91 12.86 -7.80
N ASP A 114 -1.38 13.06 -9.03
CA ASP A 114 -2.24 14.20 -9.38
C ASP A 114 -3.57 14.13 -8.63
N GLY A 115 -4.15 12.92 -8.49
CA GLY A 115 -5.38 12.73 -7.73
C GLY A 115 -5.22 13.05 -6.25
N ASN A 116 -4.04 12.76 -5.69
CA ASN A 116 -3.74 13.06 -4.29
C ASN A 116 -3.46 14.54 -4.03
N THR A 117 -3.12 15.29 -5.06
CA THR A 117 -2.83 16.72 -4.93
C THR A 117 -4.03 17.61 -5.21
N SER A 118 -5.11 17.05 -5.74
CA SER A 118 -6.32 17.81 -5.97
C SER A 118 -7.03 18.06 -4.63
N VAL A 119 -7.24 19.30 -4.34
CA VAL A 119 -7.89 19.73 -3.10
C VAL A 119 -9.35 20.07 -3.39
#